data_a647aa5bfacf8d56bf38f3bef0f4530b
#
_entry.id   a647aa5bfacf8d56bf38f3bef0f4530b
#
_cell.length_a   1.000
_cell.length_b   1.000
_cell.length_c   1.000
_cell.angle_alpha   90.00
_cell.angle_beta   90.00
_cell.angle_gamma   90.00
#
_symmetry.space_group_name_H-M   'P 1'
#
loop_
_entity.id
_entity.type
_entity.pdbx_description
1 polymer ?
#
loop_
_entity_poly.entity_id
_entity_poly.type
_entity_poly.pdbx_seq_one_letter_code
_entity_poly.pdbx_strand_id
1 'polypeptide(L)'
;MLMNTMFSCSMMAQSIGSVISGTTYPSDDPEMLAVEADYADREARLQEKIDNIESSHPGYDEYRYNLDMIGHDPHELAAVLSAVLQGYTRHSAQAELERVFDAQYQLTLREEIQIRTYTDEDGDEHEYEYRILHVTLTSRSIASLAPELLTPEQMEMYQVYRQTMGNKPLLFGGGSPDTGISEDLTGVEFINGTRPGNPQLVELAKSQVGNVGGQPYWSWYGFDSRVEWCACFVSWCYGQSGRTEPRFAGCQSQGVPWFQSHGQWGARGYENIAPGDAIFFDWDLDGSADHVGIVVGTDGSRVYTVEGNSGDACKIKSYDLNYQSIKGYGLMNW
;
A
#
# COMPACT_ATOMS: atom_id res chain seq x y z
N MET A 1 -42.54 35.55 15.15
CA MET A 1 -41.12 35.27 15.25
C MET A 1 -40.76 33.76 15.15
N LEU A 2 -41.73 32.89 14.81
CA LEU A 2 -41.52 31.43 14.71
C LEU A 2 -41.42 30.90 13.23
N MET A 3 -41.65 31.72 12.24
CA MET A 3 -41.62 31.31 10.83
C MET A 3 -40.24 31.40 10.15
N ASN A 4 -39.35 32.22 10.70
CA ASN A 4 -37.98 32.39 10.13
C ASN A 4 -36.97 31.32 10.54
N THR A 5 -37.22 30.58 11.62
CA THR A 5 -36.32 29.50 12.09
C THR A 5 -36.52 28.18 11.35
N MET A 6 -37.71 27.90 10.84
CA MET A 6 -37.98 26.69 10.06
C MET A 6 -37.41 26.76 8.62
N PHE A 7 -37.37 27.94 8.01
CA PHE A 7 -36.82 28.12 6.66
C PHE A 7 -35.27 28.00 6.64
N SER A 8 -34.59 28.46 7.69
CA SER A 8 -33.17 28.37 7.85
C SER A 8 -32.68 26.91 8.04
N CYS A 9 -33.46 26.11 8.79
CA CYS A 9 -33.11 24.70 9.05
C CYS A 9 -33.32 23.81 7.82
N SER A 10 -34.32 24.09 6.98
CA SER A 10 -34.59 23.33 5.75
C SER A 10 -33.59 23.64 4.64
N MET A 11 -33.12 24.89 4.53
CA MET A 11 -32.04 25.23 3.58
C MET A 11 -30.69 24.68 3.99
N MET A 12 -30.34 24.65 5.28
CA MET A 12 -29.10 23.98 5.74
C MET A 12 -29.15 22.46 5.52
N ALA A 13 -30.29 21.83 5.79
CA ALA A 13 -30.43 20.40 5.55
C ALA A 13 -30.38 20.04 4.05
N GLN A 14 -30.90 20.87 3.17
CA GLN A 14 -30.80 20.69 1.71
C GLN A 14 -29.38 20.97 1.20
N SER A 15 -28.66 21.96 1.74
CA SER A 15 -27.28 22.23 1.35
C SER A 15 -26.31 21.15 1.83
N ILE A 16 -26.48 20.62 3.03
CA ILE A 16 -25.69 19.51 3.56
C ILE A 16 -25.96 18.23 2.75
N GLY A 17 -27.23 17.93 2.46
CA GLY A 17 -27.62 16.77 1.63
C GLY A 17 -27.05 16.84 0.21
N SER A 18 -27.01 18.01 -0.40
CA SER A 18 -26.42 18.19 -1.76
C SER A 18 -24.90 18.09 -1.77
N VAL A 19 -24.22 18.55 -0.71
CA VAL A 19 -22.77 18.41 -0.55
C VAL A 19 -22.39 16.95 -0.35
N ILE A 20 -23.09 16.23 0.53
CA ILE A 20 -22.83 14.80 0.76
C ILE A 20 -23.09 13.98 -0.49
N SER A 21 -24.16 14.25 -1.25
CA SER A 21 -24.45 13.52 -2.49
C SER A 21 -23.38 13.76 -3.58
N GLY A 22 -22.78 14.94 -3.62
CA GLY A 22 -21.71 15.28 -4.56
C GLY A 22 -20.33 14.69 -4.19
N THR A 23 -20.16 14.23 -2.95
CA THR A 23 -18.89 13.66 -2.46
C THR A 23 -18.94 12.14 -2.29
N THR A 24 -20.12 11.52 -2.50
CA THR A 24 -20.30 10.07 -2.40
C THR A 24 -20.12 9.41 -3.76
N TYR A 25 -19.46 8.26 -3.80
CA TYR A 25 -19.38 7.45 -5.02
C TYR A 25 -20.79 7.20 -5.57
N PRO A 26 -21.01 7.51 -6.86
CA PRO A 26 -22.36 7.47 -7.41
C PRO A 26 -22.84 6.07 -7.82
N SER A 27 -21.95 5.08 -7.83
CA SER A 27 -22.26 3.70 -8.19
C SER A 27 -22.76 2.90 -6.99
N ASP A 28 -23.55 1.85 -7.26
CA ASP A 28 -24.02 0.91 -6.25
C ASP A 28 -22.87 0.03 -5.73
N ASP A 29 -22.85 -0.26 -4.42
CA ASP A 29 -21.81 -1.03 -3.77
C ASP A 29 -21.53 -2.40 -4.42
N PRO A 30 -22.51 -3.22 -4.79
CA PRO A 30 -22.26 -4.49 -5.48
C PRO A 30 -21.56 -4.33 -6.83
N GLU A 31 -21.86 -3.27 -7.57
CA GLU A 31 -21.22 -2.98 -8.86
C GLU A 31 -19.76 -2.54 -8.65
N MET A 32 -19.51 -1.72 -7.64
CA MET A 32 -18.16 -1.26 -7.29
C MET A 32 -17.27 -2.43 -6.84
N LEU A 33 -17.79 -3.30 -5.96
CA LEU A 33 -17.08 -4.50 -5.52
C LEU A 33 -16.81 -5.49 -6.65
N ALA A 34 -17.75 -5.63 -7.59
CA ALA A 34 -17.57 -6.49 -8.76
C ALA A 34 -16.50 -5.93 -9.73
N VAL A 35 -16.42 -4.61 -9.86
CA VAL A 35 -15.39 -3.92 -10.68
C VAL A 35 -14.02 -4.08 -10.04
N GLU A 36 -13.93 -3.92 -8.73
CA GLU A 36 -12.71 -4.15 -7.95
C GLU A 36 -12.20 -5.59 -8.12
N ALA A 37 -13.09 -6.57 -7.96
CA ALA A 37 -12.74 -7.97 -8.17
C ALA A 37 -12.25 -8.24 -9.61
N ASP A 38 -12.82 -7.60 -10.64
CA ASP A 38 -12.34 -7.70 -12.02
C ASP A 38 -10.94 -7.12 -12.21
N TYR A 39 -10.60 -6.06 -11.47
CA TYR A 39 -9.26 -5.46 -11.52
C TYR A 39 -8.24 -6.35 -10.82
N ALA A 40 -8.53 -6.83 -9.63
CA ALA A 40 -7.68 -7.77 -8.89
C ALA A 40 -7.45 -9.08 -9.70
N ASP A 41 -8.47 -9.56 -10.43
CA ASP A 41 -8.33 -10.75 -11.30
C ASP A 41 -7.40 -10.48 -12.51
N ARG A 42 -7.37 -9.24 -13.04
CA ARG A 42 -6.39 -8.85 -14.08
C ARG A 42 -4.96 -8.84 -13.51
N GLU A 43 -4.78 -8.36 -12.29
CA GLU A 43 -3.49 -8.38 -11.59
C GLU A 43 -3.01 -9.81 -11.34
N ALA A 44 -3.89 -10.68 -10.87
CA ALA A 44 -3.59 -12.10 -10.68
C ALA A 44 -3.15 -12.79 -11.99
N ARG A 45 -3.83 -12.48 -13.10
CA ARG A 45 -3.43 -13.01 -14.43
C ARG A 45 -2.10 -12.44 -14.92
N LEU A 46 -1.78 -11.20 -14.61
CA LEU A 46 -0.47 -10.61 -14.91
C LEU A 46 0.63 -11.33 -14.13
N GLN A 47 0.40 -11.60 -12.85
CA GLN A 47 1.32 -12.38 -12.02
C GLN A 47 1.50 -13.79 -12.59
N GLU A 48 0.41 -14.50 -12.88
CA GLU A 48 0.45 -15.84 -13.51
C GLU A 48 1.22 -15.84 -14.84
N LYS A 49 1.06 -14.79 -15.65
CA LYS A 49 1.82 -14.65 -16.90
C LYS A 49 3.31 -14.51 -16.64
N ILE A 50 3.71 -13.76 -15.61
CA ILE A 50 5.12 -13.61 -15.22
C ILE A 50 5.68 -14.93 -14.70
N ASP A 51 4.95 -15.62 -13.83
CA ASP A 51 5.36 -16.91 -13.25
C ASP A 51 5.56 -18.00 -14.31
N ASN A 52 4.84 -17.89 -15.42
CA ASN A 52 4.90 -18.84 -16.54
C ASN A 52 5.86 -18.42 -17.67
N ILE A 53 6.66 -17.36 -17.50
CA ILE A 53 7.53 -16.87 -18.60
C ILE A 53 8.54 -17.92 -19.05
N GLU A 54 9.21 -18.61 -18.16
CA GLU A 54 10.20 -19.64 -18.53
C GLU A 54 9.59 -20.79 -19.31
N SER A 55 8.37 -21.18 -18.97
CA SER A 55 7.64 -22.23 -19.67
C SER A 55 7.06 -21.78 -21.02
N SER A 56 6.64 -20.52 -21.13
CA SER A 56 6.04 -19.94 -22.35
C SER A 56 7.08 -19.40 -23.34
N HIS A 57 8.30 -19.13 -22.87
CA HIS A 57 9.44 -18.64 -23.67
C HIS A 57 10.69 -19.50 -23.41
N PRO A 58 10.66 -20.80 -23.79
CA PRO A 58 11.79 -21.68 -23.51
C PRO A 58 12.98 -21.40 -24.45
N GLY A 59 14.16 -21.87 -24.05
CA GLY A 59 15.36 -21.83 -24.92
C GLY A 59 16.27 -20.65 -24.67
N TYR A 60 16.15 -20.04 -23.51
CA TYR A 60 17.13 -19.12 -22.97
C TYR A 60 18.02 -19.82 -21.92
N ASP A 61 19.28 -19.44 -21.87
CA ASP A 61 20.24 -19.97 -20.90
C ASP A 61 20.08 -19.31 -19.53
N GLU A 62 19.53 -18.06 -19.52
CA GLU A 62 19.34 -17.27 -18.31
C GLU A 62 18.08 -16.40 -18.45
N TYR A 63 17.32 -16.27 -17.33
CA TYR A 63 16.20 -15.36 -17.22
C TYR A 63 16.52 -14.33 -16.14
N ARG A 64 16.43 -13.03 -16.47
CA ARG A 64 16.69 -11.91 -15.57
C ARG A 64 15.42 -11.12 -15.31
N TYR A 65 14.95 -11.17 -14.09
CA TYR A 65 13.74 -10.49 -13.67
C TYR A 65 14.06 -9.15 -13.01
N ASN A 66 13.36 -8.10 -13.44
CA ASN A 66 13.30 -6.79 -12.79
C ASN A 66 11.82 -6.40 -12.72
N LEU A 67 11.19 -6.71 -11.59
CA LEU A 67 9.73 -6.66 -11.44
C LEU A 67 9.36 -5.64 -10.37
N ASP A 68 8.56 -4.63 -10.75
CA ASP A 68 7.80 -3.83 -9.81
C ASP A 68 6.63 -4.64 -9.26
N MET A 69 6.05 -4.16 -8.16
CA MET A 69 4.91 -4.80 -7.52
C MET A 69 3.65 -4.74 -8.38
N ILE A 70 2.85 -5.79 -8.27
CA ILE A 70 1.48 -5.83 -8.76
C ILE A 70 0.57 -5.58 -7.56
N GLY A 71 -0.27 -4.56 -7.67
CA GLY A 71 -1.24 -4.17 -6.66
C GLY A 71 -1.70 -2.74 -6.84
N HIS A 72 -2.88 -2.42 -6.33
CA HIS A 72 -3.47 -1.08 -6.42
C HIS A 72 -4.24 -0.73 -5.14
N ASP A 73 -4.63 0.53 -5.03
CA ASP A 73 -5.57 1.00 -4.01
C ASP A 73 -6.99 1.01 -4.59
N PRO A 74 -7.93 0.22 -4.02
CA PRO A 74 -9.31 0.14 -4.49
C PRO A 74 -10.05 1.49 -4.48
N HIS A 75 -9.73 2.35 -3.50
CA HIS A 75 -10.33 3.68 -3.43
C HIS A 75 -9.78 4.63 -4.50
N GLU A 76 -8.49 4.51 -4.86
CA GLU A 76 -7.91 5.25 -5.98
C GLU A 76 -8.55 4.83 -7.31
N LEU A 77 -8.72 3.52 -7.52
CA LEU A 77 -9.42 3.00 -8.70
C LEU A 77 -10.87 3.51 -8.76
N ALA A 78 -11.61 3.36 -7.66
CA ALA A 78 -13.00 3.83 -7.57
C ALA A 78 -13.12 5.34 -7.78
N ALA A 79 -12.17 6.13 -7.27
CA ALA A 79 -12.14 7.58 -7.45
C ALA A 79 -11.93 7.97 -8.91
N VAL A 80 -11.00 7.32 -9.63
CA VAL A 80 -10.78 7.54 -11.08
C VAL A 80 -12.02 7.16 -11.87
N LEU A 81 -12.56 5.94 -11.65
CA LEU A 81 -13.74 5.47 -12.36
C LEU A 81 -14.97 6.36 -12.12
N SER A 82 -15.17 6.80 -10.87
CA SER A 82 -16.28 7.72 -10.54
C SER A 82 -16.11 9.10 -11.17
N ALA A 83 -14.89 9.60 -11.26
CA ALA A 83 -14.59 10.88 -11.91
C ALA A 83 -14.81 10.83 -13.43
N VAL A 84 -14.51 9.70 -14.07
CA VAL A 84 -14.64 9.53 -15.53
C VAL A 84 -16.07 9.16 -15.93
N LEU A 85 -16.64 8.15 -15.26
CA LEU A 85 -17.90 7.51 -15.70
C LEU A 85 -19.13 8.05 -14.94
N GLN A 86 -18.89 8.78 -13.86
CA GLN A 86 -19.92 9.14 -12.87
C GLN A 86 -20.51 7.85 -12.25
N GLY A 87 -21.78 7.51 -12.45
CA GLY A 87 -22.31 6.20 -12.05
C GLY A 87 -21.94 5.13 -13.08
N TYR A 88 -21.42 3.99 -12.62
CA TYR A 88 -21.02 2.87 -13.48
C TYR A 88 -21.53 1.53 -12.95
N THR A 89 -21.65 0.58 -13.86
CA THR A 89 -21.86 -0.84 -13.59
C THR A 89 -20.62 -1.63 -13.94
N ARG A 90 -20.52 -2.87 -13.47
CA ARG A 90 -19.44 -3.80 -13.86
C ARG A 90 -19.24 -3.86 -15.38
N HIS A 91 -20.35 -3.85 -16.15
CA HIS A 91 -20.30 -3.91 -17.61
C HIS A 91 -19.77 -2.60 -18.23
N SER A 92 -20.24 -1.45 -17.77
CA SER A 92 -19.86 -0.15 -18.36
C SER A 92 -18.45 0.27 -17.98
N ALA A 93 -17.86 -0.27 -16.90
CA ALA A 93 -16.53 0.07 -16.43
C ALA A 93 -15.41 -0.65 -17.20
N GLN A 94 -15.68 -1.73 -17.94
CA GLN A 94 -14.64 -2.61 -18.48
C GLN A 94 -13.60 -1.92 -19.36
N ALA A 95 -14.04 -1.01 -20.24
CA ALA A 95 -13.12 -0.27 -21.12
C ALA A 95 -12.19 0.66 -20.33
N GLU A 96 -12.72 1.28 -19.27
CA GLU A 96 -11.94 2.17 -18.41
C GLU A 96 -11.00 1.38 -17.49
N LEU A 97 -11.44 0.20 -16.99
CA LEU A 97 -10.55 -0.72 -16.27
C LEU A 97 -9.35 -1.13 -17.10
N GLU A 98 -9.57 -1.48 -18.38
CA GLU A 98 -8.47 -1.84 -19.28
C GLU A 98 -7.52 -0.65 -19.50
N ARG A 99 -8.06 0.56 -19.72
CA ARG A 99 -7.27 1.78 -19.91
C ARG A 99 -6.40 2.09 -18.69
N VAL A 100 -6.95 1.98 -17.48
CA VAL A 100 -6.22 2.22 -16.23
C VAL A 100 -5.16 1.13 -16.04
N PHE A 101 -5.50 -0.14 -16.27
CA PHE A 101 -4.60 -1.28 -16.12
C PHE A 101 -3.40 -1.18 -17.06
N ASP A 102 -3.62 -0.88 -18.35
CA ASP A 102 -2.55 -0.74 -19.34
C ASP A 102 -1.65 0.46 -19.07
N ALA A 103 -2.19 1.51 -18.45
CA ALA A 103 -1.39 2.65 -18.00
C ALA A 103 -0.58 2.34 -16.74
N GLN A 104 -1.11 1.49 -15.85
CA GLN A 104 -0.48 1.11 -14.59
C GLN A 104 0.66 0.10 -14.78
N TYR A 105 0.47 -0.91 -15.63
CA TYR A 105 1.41 -2.02 -15.76
C TYR A 105 1.98 -2.14 -17.18
N GLN A 106 3.29 -2.25 -17.27
CA GLN A 106 3.99 -2.49 -18.52
C GLN A 106 4.97 -3.67 -18.36
N LEU A 107 4.60 -4.83 -18.90
CA LEU A 107 5.47 -5.99 -18.96
C LEU A 107 6.25 -5.99 -20.27
N THR A 108 7.58 -5.98 -20.19
CA THR A 108 8.50 -5.96 -21.34
C THR A 108 9.41 -7.17 -21.28
N LEU A 109 9.54 -7.86 -22.43
CA LEU A 109 10.48 -8.95 -22.63
C LEU A 109 11.56 -8.48 -23.63
N ARG A 110 12.85 -8.62 -23.26
CA ARG A 110 13.96 -8.23 -24.13
C ARG A 110 15.00 -9.33 -24.17
N GLU A 111 15.29 -9.83 -25.37
CA GLU A 111 16.37 -10.78 -25.58
C GLU A 111 17.73 -10.07 -25.61
N GLU A 112 18.74 -10.70 -25.01
CA GLU A 112 20.14 -10.34 -25.11
C GLU A 112 20.93 -11.61 -25.49
N ILE A 113 21.80 -11.51 -26.50
CA ILE A 113 22.68 -12.60 -26.93
C ILE A 113 24.13 -12.20 -26.62
N GLN A 114 24.82 -13.02 -25.86
CA GLN A 114 26.24 -12.87 -25.55
C GLN A 114 27.01 -13.99 -26.26
N ILE A 115 28.08 -13.66 -26.95
CA ILE A 115 29.02 -14.69 -27.45
C ILE A 115 29.97 -15.01 -26.29
N ARG A 116 29.99 -16.27 -25.88
CA ARG A 116 30.88 -16.80 -24.84
C ARG A 116 31.78 -17.85 -25.41
N THR A 117 32.95 -18.06 -24.78
CA THR A 117 33.91 -19.11 -25.17
C THR A 117 33.96 -20.20 -24.11
N TYR A 118 34.19 -21.42 -24.56
CA TYR A 118 34.61 -22.54 -23.70
C TYR A 118 35.79 -23.26 -24.33
N THR A 119 36.62 -23.90 -23.54
CA THR A 119 37.75 -24.72 -24.00
C THR A 119 37.35 -26.19 -23.84
N ASP A 120 37.50 -26.96 -24.91
CA ASP A 120 37.18 -28.38 -24.88
C ASP A 120 38.31 -29.21 -24.23
N GLU A 121 38.16 -30.55 -24.18
CA GLU A 121 39.11 -31.46 -23.55
C GLU A 121 40.46 -31.54 -24.32
N ASP A 122 40.47 -31.18 -25.61
CA ASP A 122 41.65 -31.14 -26.46
C ASP A 122 42.38 -29.78 -26.37
N GLY A 123 41.84 -28.77 -25.66
CA GLY A 123 42.39 -27.45 -25.43
C GLY A 123 42.00 -26.41 -26.50
N ASP A 124 41.06 -26.75 -27.40
CA ASP A 124 40.55 -25.83 -28.41
C ASP A 124 39.46 -24.90 -27.89
N GLU A 125 39.53 -23.60 -28.25
CA GLU A 125 38.51 -22.64 -27.91
C GLU A 125 37.36 -22.64 -28.89
N HIS A 126 36.14 -22.73 -28.38
CA HIS A 126 34.89 -22.68 -29.14
C HIS A 126 34.01 -21.53 -28.66
N GLU A 127 33.37 -20.85 -29.60
CA GLU A 127 32.36 -19.83 -29.31
C GLU A 127 30.96 -20.45 -29.32
N TYR A 128 30.08 -19.94 -28.44
CA TYR A 128 28.67 -20.28 -28.43
C TYR A 128 27.81 -19.04 -28.04
N GLU A 129 26.56 -19.06 -28.48
CA GLU A 129 25.57 -18.05 -28.10
C GLU A 129 25.01 -18.39 -26.73
N TYR A 130 25.11 -17.41 -25.80
CA TYR A 130 24.46 -17.47 -24.51
C TYR A 130 23.28 -16.48 -24.54
N ARG A 131 22.06 -17.01 -24.46
CA ARG A 131 20.83 -16.25 -24.64
C ARG A 131 20.22 -15.90 -23.30
N ILE A 132 19.96 -14.62 -23.08
CA ILE A 132 19.39 -14.07 -21.85
C ILE A 132 18.03 -13.43 -22.19
N LEU A 133 16.99 -13.80 -21.45
CA LEU A 133 15.70 -13.10 -21.50
C LEU A 133 15.58 -12.16 -20.29
N HIS A 134 15.53 -10.86 -20.56
CA HIS A 134 15.21 -9.85 -19.57
C HIS A 134 13.69 -9.69 -19.47
N VAL A 135 13.16 -9.91 -18.28
CA VAL A 135 11.74 -9.74 -17.93
C VAL A 135 11.63 -8.50 -17.05
N THR A 136 11.01 -7.47 -17.56
CA THR A 136 10.83 -6.22 -16.80
C THR A 136 9.34 -5.91 -16.68
N LEU A 137 8.86 -5.77 -15.45
CA LEU A 137 7.57 -5.19 -15.14
C LEU A 137 7.78 -3.80 -14.54
N THR A 138 7.19 -2.80 -15.17
CA THR A 138 7.06 -1.46 -14.57
C THR A 138 5.64 -1.25 -14.08
N SER A 139 5.50 -0.71 -12.87
CA SER A 139 4.23 -0.38 -12.25
C SER A 139 4.21 1.09 -11.83
N ARG A 140 3.06 1.76 -12.04
CA ARG A 140 2.81 3.13 -11.61
C ARG A 140 1.55 3.16 -10.76
N SER A 141 1.56 3.93 -9.67
CA SER A 141 0.34 4.07 -8.85
C SER A 141 -0.76 4.81 -9.65
N ILE A 142 -2.02 4.43 -9.42
CA ILE A 142 -3.18 5.09 -10.03
C ILE A 142 -3.17 6.60 -9.73
N ALA A 143 -2.77 6.97 -8.50
CA ALA A 143 -2.62 8.37 -8.12
C ALA A 143 -1.61 9.14 -9.00
N SER A 144 -0.48 8.51 -9.37
CA SER A 144 0.52 9.13 -10.25
C SER A 144 0.06 9.23 -11.70
N LEU A 145 -0.86 8.37 -12.10
CA LEU A 145 -1.45 8.34 -13.44
C LEU A 145 -2.63 9.31 -13.60
N ALA A 146 -3.30 9.65 -12.52
CA ALA A 146 -4.50 10.48 -12.55
C ALA A 146 -4.34 11.78 -13.39
N PRO A 147 -3.22 12.54 -13.34
CA PRO A 147 -3.04 13.72 -14.19
C PRO A 147 -2.97 13.42 -15.69
N GLU A 148 -2.62 12.20 -16.07
CA GLU A 148 -2.52 11.76 -17.47
C GLU A 148 -3.85 11.17 -17.98
N LEU A 149 -4.62 10.58 -17.06
CA LEU A 149 -5.87 9.89 -17.36
C LEU A 149 -7.10 10.80 -17.33
N LEU A 150 -7.05 11.92 -16.60
CA LEU A 150 -8.22 12.74 -16.28
C LEU A 150 -8.15 14.13 -16.92
N THR A 151 -9.30 14.66 -17.32
CA THR A 151 -9.43 16.10 -17.66
C THR A 151 -9.34 16.96 -16.39
N PRO A 152 -9.13 18.29 -16.50
CA PRO A 152 -9.14 19.16 -15.33
C PRO A 152 -10.39 19.05 -14.47
N GLU A 153 -11.56 18.96 -15.08
CA GLU A 153 -12.84 18.84 -14.38
C GLU A 153 -12.96 17.48 -13.68
N GLN A 154 -12.51 16.39 -14.33
CA GLN A 154 -12.48 15.06 -13.73
C GLN A 154 -11.46 14.99 -12.59
N MET A 155 -10.35 15.72 -12.70
CA MET A 155 -9.35 15.80 -11.65
C MET A 155 -9.90 16.45 -10.38
N GLU A 156 -10.74 17.48 -10.48
CA GLU A 156 -11.41 18.07 -9.32
C GLU A 156 -12.30 17.04 -8.61
N MET A 157 -13.10 16.30 -9.36
CA MET A 157 -13.96 15.25 -8.79
C MET A 157 -13.17 14.08 -8.20
N TYR A 158 -12.10 13.66 -8.87
CA TYR A 158 -11.18 12.64 -8.35
C TYR A 158 -10.61 13.05 -6.99
N GLN A 159 -10.13 14.29 -6.84
CA GLN A 159 -9.62 14.79 -5.56
C GLN A 159 -10.67 14.77 -4.45
N VAL A 160 -11.92 15.13 -4.78
CA VAL A 160 -13.04 15.04 -3.83
C VAL A 160 -13.27 13.60 -3.40
N TYR A 161 -13.41 12.66 -4.35
CA TYR A 161 -13.65 11.25 -4.04
C TYR A 161 -12.49 10.64 -3.26
N ARG A 162 -11.26 10.96 -3.61
CA ARG A 162 -10.06 10.54 -2.93
C ARG A 162 -10.03 10.99 -1.47
N GLN A 163 -10.31 12.27 -1.21
CA GLN A 163 -10.31 12.84 0.15
C GLN A 163 -11.43 12.28 1.03
N THR A 164 -12.59 11.99 0.44
CA THR A 164 -13.78 11.52 1.16
C THR A 164 -13.93 9.99 1.14
N MET A 165 -13.09 9.27 0.37
CA MET A 165 -13.29 7.87 0.03
C MET A 165 -14.72 7.60 -0.49
N GLY A 166 -15.26 8.58 -1.24
CA GLY A 166 -16.63 8.56 -1.70
C GLY A 166 -17.65 8.34 -0.59
N ASN A 167 -17.37 8.74 0.66
CA ASN A 167 -18.17 8.48 1.87
C ASN A 167 -18.49 6.98 2.11
N LYS A 168 -17.69 6.07 1.59
CA LYS A 168 -17.79 4.61 1.73
C LYS A 168 -16.46 3.98 2.15
N PRO A 169 -15.86 4.41 3.27
CA PRO A 169 -14.49 4.01 3.63
C PRO A 169 -14.31 2.52 3.93
N LEU A 170 -15.39 1.77 4.15
CA LEU A 170 -15.37 0.33 4.43
C LEU A 170 -15.81 -0.52 3.23
N LEU A 171 -16.04 0.09 2.07
CA LEU A 171 -16.64 -0.60 0.92
C LEU A 171 -15.75 -1.74 0.41
N PHE A 172 -14.46 -1.53 0.36
CA PHE A 172 -13.49 -2.51 -0.17
C PHE A 172 -12.79 -3.32 0.95
N GLY A 173 -13.48 -3.52 2.08
CA GLY A 173 -12.90 -4.18 3.24
C GLY A 173 -11.82 -3.32 3.87
N GLY A 174 -12.01 -2.80 5.02
CA GLY A 174 -11.23 -1.78 5.74
C GLY A 174 -9.70 -1.77 5.65
N GLY A 175 -9.14 -1.88 4.47
CA GLY A 175 -7.80 -1.42 4.18
C GLY A 175 -7.76 0.09 4.44
N SER A 176 -6.77 0.60 5.15
CA SER A 176 -6.60 2.06 5.20
C SER A 176 -6.40 2.52 3.78
N PRO A 177 -7.27 3.40 3.25
CA PRO A 177 -7.01 3.94 1.93
C PRO A 177 -5.66 4.61 2.01
N ASP A 178 -4.75 4.21 1.14
CA ASP A 178 -3.57 5.01 0.92
C ASP A 178 -3.99 6.27 0.17
N THR A 179 -4.40 7.29 0.91
CA THR A 179 -4.80 8.59 0.34
C THR A 179 -3.65 9.26 -0.42
N GLY A 180 -2.49 8.61 -0.46
CA GLY A 180 -1.27 9.19 -1.04
C GLY A 180 -0.72 10.36 -0.23
N ILE A 181 -1.45 10.83 0.77
CA ILE A 181 -1.12 11.97 1.61
C ILE A 181 -0.67 11.45 2.98
N SER A 182 0.44 11.97 3.46
CA SER A 182 0.85 11.80 4.85
C SER A 182 -0.03 12.67 5.74
N GLU A 183 -0.56 12.12 6.83
CA GLU A 183 -1.36 12.90 7.77
C GLU A 183 -0.51 13.96 8.47
N ASP A 184 -1.13 15.09 8.81
CA ASP A 184 -0.53 16.14 9.62
C ASP A 184 -0.86 15.89 11.09
N LEU A 185 0.16 15.86 11.94
CA LEU A 185 0.03 15.68 13.39
C LEU A 185 -0.14 17.00 14.14
N THR A 186 -0.26 18.14 13.44
CA THR A 186 -0.42 19.45 14.06
C THR A 186 -1.70 19.49 14.89
N GLY A 187 -1.56 19.77 16.18
CA GLY A 187 -2.70 19.84 17.11
C GLY A 187 -3.18 18.50 17.65
N VAL A 188 -2.54 17.39 17.32
CA VAL A 188 -2.85 16.10 17.94
C VAL A 188 -2.25 16.03 19.34
N GLU A 189 -3.11 15.84 20.35
CA GLU A 189 -2.70 15.59 21.73
C GLU A 189 -2.68 14.08 21.99
N PHE A 190 -1.48 13.53 22.23
CA PHE A 190 -1.34 12.10 22.51
C PHE A 190 -1.65 11.75 23.95
N ILE A 191 -2.54 10.78 24.14
CA ILE A 191 -2.92 10.18 25.43
C ILE A 191 -2.40 8.74 25.44
N ASN A 192 -1.08 8.60 25.50
CA ASN A 192 -0.44 7.29 25.48
C ASN A 192 -0.68 6.50 26.77
N GLY A 193 -0.52 5.19 26.70
CA GLY A 193 -0.56 4.31 27.86
C GLY A 193 0.58 4.55 28.87
N THR A 194 0.69 3.69 29.84
CA THR A 194 1.68 3.80 30.95
C THR A 194 3.02 3.12 30.64
N ARG A 195 3.11 2.33 29.56
CA ARG A 195 4.37 1.71 29.15
C ARG A 195 5.36 2.78 28.68
N PRO A 196 6.66 2.62 28.99
CA PRO A 196 7.70 3.45 28.39
C PRO A 196 7.63 3.40 26.87
N GLY A 197 7.81 4.53 26.20
CA GLY A 197 7.96 4.62 24.76
C GLY A 197 9.34 5.12 24.39
N ASN A 198 9.65 5.17 23.10
CA ASN A 198 10.88 5.70 22.54
C ASN A 198 10.61 6.89 21.62
N PRO A 199 10.54 8.13 22.17
CA PRO A 199 10.31 9.33 21.36
C PRO A 199 11.39 9.56 20.29
N GLN A 200 12.65 9.18 20.55
CA GLN A 200 13.74 9.35 19.61
C GLN A 200 13.55 8.47 18.37
N LEU A 201 13.07 7.23 18.56
CA LEU A 201 12.74 6.34 17.44
C LEU A 201 11.54 6.90 16.65
N VAL A 202 10.54 7.45 17.33
CA VAL A 202 9.39 8.07 16.66
C VAL A 202 9.83 9.26 15.80
N GLU A 203 10.69 10.13 16.32
CA GLU A 203 11.23 11.26 15.52
C GLU A 203 12.10 10.78 14.37
N LEU A 204 12.88 9.72 14.56
CA LEU A 204 13.63 9.08 13.47
C LEU A 204 12.67 8.56 12.38
N ALA A 205 11.64 7.83 12.75
CA ALA A 205 10.64 7.31 11.79
C ALA A 205 9.94 8.47 11.05
N LYS A 206 9.50 9.49 11.76
CA LYS A 206 8.88 10.70 11.18
C LYS A 206 9.82 11.44 10.21
N SER A 207 11.12 11.48 10.48
CA SER A 207 12.10 12.10 9.58
C SER A 207 12.24 11.39 8.23
N GLN A 208 11.71 10.17 8.11
CA GLN A 208 11.72 9.40 6.87
C GLN A 208 10.49 9.64 5.98
N VAL A 209 9.49 10.37 6.49
CA VAL A 209 8.26 10.67 5.74
C VAL A 209 8.60 11.37 4.42
N GLY A 210 8.00 10.89 3.34
CA GLY A 210 8.25 11.34 1.98
C GLY A 210 9.34 10.56 1.23
N ASN A 211 10.11 9.68 1.88
CA ASN A 211 11.01 8.77 1.16
C ASN A 211 10.19 7.75 0.34
N VAL A 212 10.61 7.51 -0.90
CA VAL A 212 9.96 6.63 -1.88
C VAL A 212 10.89 5.49 -2.28
N GLY A 213 10.33 4.32 -2.62
CA GLY A 213 11.05 3.17 -3.18
C GLY A 213 11.87 2.35 -2.16
N GLY A 214 11.97 2.82 -0.92
CA GLY A 214 12.51 2.08 0.23
C GLY A 214 13.96 1.60 0.15
N GLN A 215 14.75 2.06 -0.84
CA GLN A 215 16.13 1.59 -1.06
C GLN A 215 17.00 1.67 0.21
N PRO A 216 16.98 2.72 1.03
CA PRO A 216 17.78 2.78 2.27
C PRO A 216 17.43 1.67 3.28
N TYR A 217 16.23 1.14 3.26
CA TYR A 217 15.73 0.17 4.24
C TYR A 217 15.95 -1.27 3.79
N TRP A 218 15.53 -1.62 2.57
CA TRP A 218 15.71 -2.98 2.07
C TRP A 218 17.18 -3.30 1.78
N SER A 219 18.00 -2.34 1.30
CA SER A 219 19.44 -2.57 1.13
C SER A 219 20.18 -2.68 2.46
N TRP A 220 19.80 -1.89 3.49
CA TRP A 220 20.35 -2.05 4.84
C TRP A 220 20.02 -3.42 5.44
N TYR A 221 18.82 -3.93 5.14
CA TYR A 221 18.42 -5.27 5.58
C TYR A 221 19.27 -6.35 4.93
N GLY A 222 19.77 -6.14 3.72
CA GLY A 222 20.66 -7.04 2.98
C GLY A 222 20.07 -7.54 1.66
N PHE A 223 19.04 -6.91 1.13
CA PHE A 223 18.52 -7.22 -0.20
C PHE A 223 19.27 -6.42 -1.28
N ASP A 224 19.58 -7.08 -2.40
CA ASP A 224 20.29 -6.48 -3.54
C ASP A 224 19.33 -5.77 -4.52
N SER A 225 18.03 -6.00 -4.40
CA SER A 225 16.97 -5.40 -5.23
C SER A 225 15.77 -5.04 -4.38
N ARG A 226 14.84 -4.27 -4.96
CA ARG A 226 13.61 -3.87 -4.30
C ARG A 226 12.77 -5.09 -3.90
N VAL A 227 12.26 -5.05 -2.68
CA VAL A 227 11.32 -6.01 -2.09
C VAL A 227 10.18 -5.24 -1.43
N GLU A 228 9.18 -5.93 -0.92
CA GLU A 228 8.25 -5.38 0.07
C GLU A 228 9.04 -4.88 1.28
N TRP A 229 8.97 -3.58 1.58
CA TRP A 229 9.91 -2.97 2.51
C TRP A 229 9.29 -2.37 3.79
N CYS A 230 8.00 -2.58 4.05
CA CYS A 230 7.37 -2.14 5.31
C CYS A 230 8.08 -2.73 6.53
N ALA A 231 8.33 -4.03 6.53
CA ALA A 231 9.05 -4.73 7.60
C ALA A 231 10.55 -4.35 7.65
N CYS A 232 11.17 -4.13 6.49
CA CYS A 232 12.55 -3.62 6.42
C CYS A 232 12.67 -2.22 7.04
N PHE A 233 11.70 -1.35 6.80
CA PHE A 233 11.62 -0.01 7.38
C PHE A 233 11.55 -0.06 8.92
N VAL A 234 10.63 -0.88 9.47
CA VAL A 234 10.50 -1.04 10.93
C VAL A 234 11.80 -1.59 11.53
N SER A 235 12.38 -2.62 10.91
CA SER A 235 13.66 -3.20 11.34
C SER A 235 14.80 -2.20 11.28
N TRP A 236 14.84 -1.37 10.24
CA TRP A 236 15.82 -0.29 10.10
C TRP A 236 15.67 0.74 11.23
N CYS A 237 14.44 1.18 11.52
CA CYS A 237 14.18 2.11 12.62
C CYS A 237 14.69 1.55 13.98
N TYR A 238 14.40 0.28 14.26
CA TYR A 238 14.90 -0.38 15.46
C TYR A 238 16.43 -0.46 15.46
N GLY A 239 17.05 -0.85 14.35
CA GLY A 239 18.50 -0.90 14.20
C GLY A 239 19.18 0.45 14.43
N GLN A 240 18.64 1.53 13.87
CA GLN A 240 19.15 2.89 14.06
C GLN A 240 18.98 3.38 15.52
N SER A 241 17.99 2.86 16.25
CA SER A 241 17.82 3.14 17.68
C SER A 241 18.70 2.28 18.60
N GLY A 242 19.61 1.50 18.02
CA GLY A 242 20.56 0.64 18.76
C GLY A 242 19.99 -0.74 19.16
N ARG A 243 18.83 -1.13 18.62
CA ARG A 243 18.25 -2.46 18.83
C ARG A 243 18.69 -3.41 17.73
N THR A 244 19.28 -4.54 18.09
CA THR A 244 19.62 -5.61 17.14
C THR A 244 18.43 -6.53 16.84
N GLU A 245 17.45 -6.57 17.74
CA GLU A 245 16.22 -7.36 17.66
C GLU A 245 15.02 -6.52 18.13
N PRO A 246 13.82 -6.71 17.55
CA PRO A 246 13.53 -7.62 16.43
C PRO A 246 14.11 -7.11 15.10
N ARG A 247 14.52 -8.05 14.25
CA ARG A 247 14.92 -7.78 12.87
C ARG A 247 14.21 -8.75 11.93
N PHE A 248 13.30 -8.23 11.12
CA PHE A 248 12.44 -9.04 10.25
C PHE A 248 12.16 -8.31 8.93
N ALA A 249 11.94 -9.08 7.86
CA ALA A 249 11.54 -8.59 6.54
C ALA A 249 10.15 -9.12 6.11
N GLY A 250 9.61 -10.11 6.84
CA GLY A 250 8.27 -10.65 6.64
C GLY A 250 7.39 -10.41 7.85
N CYS A 251 6.23 -9.77 7.65
CA CYS A 251 5.31 -9.43 8.73
C CYS A 251 4.79 -10.67 9.44
N GLN A 252 4.08 -11.56 8.71
CA GLN A 252 3.51 -12.78 9.27
C GLN A 252 4.55 -13.88 9.53
N SER A 253 5.54 -14.03 8.65
CA SER A 253 6.49 -15.14 8.75
C SER A 253 7.58 -14.96 9.81
N GLN A 254 7.89 -13.71 10.19
CA GLN A 254 8.98 -13.38 11.08
C GLN A 254 8.57 -12.42 12.21
N GLY A 255 7.96 -11.27 11.89
CA GLY A 255 7.65 -10.23 12.88
C GLY A 255 6.65 -10.70 13.92
N VAL A 256 5.46 -11.13 13.52
CA VAL A 256 4.42 -11.60 14.44
C VAL A 256 4.92 -12.75 15.33
N PRO A 257 5.54 -13.83 14.81
CA PRO A 257 6.06 -14.90 15.64
C PRO A 257 7.16 -14.45 16.61
N TRP A 258 8.00 -13.52 16.21
CA TRP A 258 9.05 -12.99 17.10
C TRP A 258 8.42 -12.35 18.33
N PHE A 259 7.49 -11.40 18.17
CA PHE A 259 6.82 -10.73 19.28
C PHE A 259 6.01 -11.71 20.14
N GLN A 260 5.30 -12.67 19.51
CA GLN A 260 4.53 -13.69 20.24
C GLN A 260 5.43 -14.59 21.10
N SER A 261 6.53 -15.07 20.56
CA SER A 261 7.46 -15.95 21.28
C SER A 261 8.19 -15.28 22.44
N HIS A 262 8.31 -13.96 22.40
CA HIS A 262 8.93 -13.16 23.46
C HIS A 262 7.90 -12.62 24.49
N GLY A 263 6.61 -13.00 24.37
CA GLY A 263 5.57 -12.48 25.25
C GLY A 263 5.32 -10.96 25.09
N GLN A 264 5.68 -10.40 23.93
CA GLN A 264 5.60 -8.98 23.58
C GLN A 264 4.51 -8.71 22.52
N TRP A 265 3.42 -9.46 22.58
CA TRP A 265 2.30 -9.30 21.66
C TRP A 265 1.06 -8.77 22.34
N GLY A 266 0.51 -7.67 21.80
CA GLY A 266 -0.79 -7.12 22.14
C GLY A 266 -1.81 -7.40 21.03
N ALA A 267 -2.96 -7.98 21.37
CA ALA A 267 -4.04 -8.15 20.40
C ALA A 267 -4.67 -6.81 20.02
N ARG A 268 -5.49 -6.78 18.95
CA ARG A 268 -6.33 -5.63 18.63
C ARG A 268 -7.12 -5.19 19.86
N GLY A 269 -7.22 -3.88 20.08
CA GLY A 269 -7.83 -3.30 21.27
C GLY A 269 -6.94 -3.30 22.52
N TYR A 270 -5.66 -3.63 22.40
CA TYR A 270 -4.70 -3.47 23.49
C TYR A 270 -4.55 -2.01 23.87
N GLU A 271 -4.93 -1.65 25.08
CA GLU A 271 -5.07 -0.23 25.52
C GLU A 271 -3.74 0.44 25.90
N ASN A 272 -2.69 -0.35 26.19
CA ASN A 272 -1.43 0.18 26.73
C ASN A 272 -0.30 0.18 25.67
N ILE A 273 -0.64 0.59 24.44
CA ILE A 273 0.33 0.79 23.35
C ILE A 273 1.24 1.98 23.69
N ALA A 274 2.49 1.92 23.24
CA ALA A 274 3.48 2.95 23.51
C ALA A 274 4.14 3.45 22.20
N PRO A 275 4.59 4.72 22.16
CA PRO A 275 5.37 5.25 21.05
C PRO A 275 6.61 4.38 20.77
N GLY A 276 6.76 3.97 19.53
CA GLY A 276 7.82 3.06 19.08
C GLY A 276 7.47 1.58 19.07
N ASP A 277 6.28 1.17 19.54
CA ASP A 277 5.78 -0.17 19.30
C ASP A 277 5.57 -0.42 17.80
N ALA A 278 5.60 -1.68 17.36
CA ALA A 278 5.14 -2.05 16.03
C ALA A 278 3.62 -2.23 16.03
N ILE A 279 2.98 -1.88 14.92
CA ILE A 279 1.58 -2.20 14.66
C ILE A 279 1.49 -3.04 13.40
N PHE A 280 0.80 -4.18 13.47
CA PHE A 280 0.63 -5.11 12.36
C PHE A 280 -0.80 -5.06 11.84
N PHE A 281 -0.92 -5.13 10.53
CA PHE A 281 -2.20 -5.11 9.83
C PHE A 281 -2.40 -6.40 9.03
N ASP A 282 -3.65 -6.77 8.89
CA ASP A 282 -4.20 -7.88 8.13
C ASP A 282 -5.28 -7.25 7.25
N TRP A 283 -4.91 -6.84 6.04
CA TRP A 283 -5.75 -6.00 5.21
C TRP A 283 -6.91 -6.75 4.58
N ASP A 284 -6.68 -7.99 4.17
CA ASP A 284 -7.67 -8.85 3.53
C ASP A 284 -8.43 -9.74 4.55
N LEU A 285 -8.08 -9.64 5.84
CA LEU A 285 -8.72 -10.35 6.97
C LEU A 285 -8.61 -11.88 6.86
N ASP A 286 -7.56 -12.39 6.22
CA ASP A 286 -7.28 -13.82 6.07
C ASP A 286 -6.62 -14.45 7.30
N GLY A 287 -6.27 -13.64 8.29
CA GLY A 287 -5.57 -14.04 9.51
C GLY A 287 -4.04 -13.93 9.40
N SER A 288 -3.50 -13.43 8.30
CA SER A 288 -2.09 -13.17 8.07
C SER A 288 -1.77 -11.68 8.22
N ALA A 289 -0.56 -11.33 8.61
CA ALA A 289 -0.14 -9.92 8.66
C ALA A 289 0.52 -9.53 7.33
N ASP A 290 -0.08 -8.55 6.65
CA ASP A 290 0.38 -8.05 5.36
C ASP A 290 1.30 -6.84 5.50
N HIS A 291 1.12 -6.07 6.56
CA HIS A 291 1.78 -4.79 6.71
C HIS A 291 2.21 -4.53 8.15
N VAL A 292 3.16 -3.60 8.32
CA VAL A 292 3.64 -3.18 9.64
C VAL A 292 4.11 -1.73 9.61
N GLY A 293 3.83 -1.01 10.71
CA GLY A 293 4.29 0.36 10.94
C GLY A 293 4.85 0.56 12.34
N ILE A 294 5.36 1.76 12.59
CA ILE A 294 5.81 2.24 13.92
C ILE A 294 4.71 3.10 14.53
N VAL A 295 4.32 2.80 15.75
CA VAL A 295 3.37 3.61 16.52
C VAL A 295 4.01 4.95 16.90
N VAL A 296 3.35 6.06 16.54
CA VAL A 296 3.69 7.40 16.98
C VAL A 296 3.07 7.70 18.35
N GLY A 297 1.83 7.30 18.52
CA GLY A 297 1.05 7.50 19.74
C GLY A 297 -0.44 7.26 19.50
N THR A 298 -1.24 7.51 20.53
CA THR A 298 -2.71 7.46 20.47
C THR A 298 -3.32 8.70 21.10
N ASP A 299 -4.46 9.15 20.59
CA ASP A 299 -5.28 10.20 21.20
C ASP A 299 -6.44 9.65 22.04
N GLY A 300 -6.45 8.32 22.25
CA GLY A 300 -7.50 7.60 22.98
C GLY A 300 -8.64 7.10 22.11
N SER A 301 -8.73 7.53 20.84
CA SER A 301 -9.68 7.04 19.84
C SER A 301 -8.97 6.45 18.62
N ARG A 302 -7.85 7.01 18.25
CA ARG A 302 -7.02 6.62 17.09
C ARG A 302 -5.60 6.28 17.51
N VAL A 303 -4.97 5.39 16.76
CA VAL A 303 -3.53 5.16 16.78
C VAL A 303 -2.92 5.82 15.55
N TYR A 304 -1.83 6.55 15.77
CA TYR A 304 -1.05 7.22 14.74
C TYR A 304 0.23 6.45 14.49
N THR A 305 0.61 6.32 13.22
CA THR A 305 1.73 5.48 12.78
C THR A 305 2.66 6.22 11.84
N VAL A 306 3.90 5.74 11.71
CA VAL A 306 4.73 5.97 10.52
C VAL A 306 4.92 4.62 9.84
N GLU A 307 4.60 4.57 8.57
CA GLU A 307 4.62 3.34 7.77
C GLU A 307 5.54 3.50 6.58
N GLY A 308 6.42 2.53 6.38
CA GLY A 308 7.17 2.36 5.16
C GLY A 308 6.38 1.50 4.17
N ASN A 309 6.60 1.71 2.89
CA ASN A 309 5.90 0.99 1.80
C ASN A 309 4.37 1.19 1.79
N SER A 310 3.90 2.31 2.29
CA SER A 310 2.52 2.73 2.16
C SER A 310 2.35 3.47 0.83
N GLY A 311 1.89 2.74 -0.23
CA GLY A 311 1.94 3.22 -1.61
C GLY A 311 3.35 3.62 -2.02
N ASP A 312 4.30 2.73 -1.79
CA ASP A 312 5.73 2.88 -2.09
C ASP A 312 6.43 4.07 -1.40
N ALA A 313 5.85 4.61 -0.33
CA ALA A 313 6.43 5.75 0.39
C ALA A 313 6.40 5.57 1.92
N CYS A 314 7.21 6.36 2.64
CA CYS A 314 7.05 6.54 4.08
C CYS A 314 5.97 7.60 4.34
N LYS A 315 4.95 7.24 5.12
CA LYS A 315 3.80 8.10 5.42
C LYS A 315 3.40 8.06 6.88
N ILE A 316 2.81 9.15 7.36
CA ILE A 316 2.05 9.16 8.60
C ILE A 316 0.62 8.76 8.29
N LYS A 317 0.08 7.84 9.08
CA LYS A 317 -1.28 7.33 8.98
C LYS A 317 -1.95 7.32 10.34
N SER A 318 -3.28 7.24 10.37
CA SER A 318 -4.01 7.01 11.61
C SER A 318 -5.21 6.09 11.40
N TYR A 319 -5.53 5.32 12.43
CA TYR A 319 -6.58 4.31 12.41
C TYR A 319 -7.40 4.39 13.69
N ASP A 320 -8.69 4.07 13.63
CA ASP A 320 -9.46 3.80 14.82
C ASP A 320 -8.78 2.68 15.64
N LEU A 321 -8.73 2.80 16.95
CA LEU A 321 -8.09 1.78 17.82
C LEU A 321 -8.71 0.37 17.68
N ASN A 322 -9.97 0.31 17.26
CA ASN A 322 -10.69 -0.94 17.02
C ASN A 322 -10.78 -1.32 15.54
N TYR A 323 -10.01 -0.63 14.68
CA TYR A 323 -10.03 -0.86 13.27
C TYR A 323 -9.81 -2.35 12.93
N GLN A 324 -10.71 -2.91 12.13
CA GLN A 324 -10.78 -4.38 11.95
C GLN A 324 -9.52 -5.00 11.38
N SER A 325 -8.79 -4.27 10.52
CA SER A 325 -7.55 -4.76 9.92
C SER A 325 -6.34 -4.64 10.86
N ILE A 326 -6.45 -4.03 12.04
CA ILE A 326 -5.38 -4.15 13.04
C ILE A 326 -5.33 -5.59 13.53
N LYS A 327 -4.25 -6.31 13.20
CA LYS A 327 -3.99 -7.66 13.69
C LYS A 327 -3.53 -7.65 15.14
N GLY A 328 -2.70 -6.70 15.49
CA GLY A 328 -2.16 -6.54 16.84
C GLY A 328 -0.89 -5.69 16.87
N TYR A 329 -0.27 -5.67 18.02
CA TYR A 329 0.86 -4.82 18.34
C TYR A 329 2.07 -5.63 18.79
N GLY A 330 3.23 -5.30 18.26
CA GLY A 330 4.52 -5.75 18.76
C GLY A 330 5.03 -4.79 19.83
N LEU A 331 4.95 -5.21 21.09
CA LEU A 331 5.19 -4.38 22.26
C LEU A 331 6.68 -4.34 22.58
N MET A 332 7.33 -3.23 22.32
CA MET A 332 8.75 -3.07 22.59
C MET A 332 9.04 -2.81 24.08
N ASN A 333 10.13 -3.37 24.56
CA ASN A 333 10.66 -3.09 25.92
C ASN A 333 11.70 -1.99 25.82
N TRP A 334 11.28 -0.74 25.98
CA TRP A 334 12.13 0.45 25.93
C TRP A 334 12.85 0.74 27.25
#